data_8022efcf846584b9a5169d484ec7e0af
#
_entry.id   8022efcf846584b9a5169d484ec7e0af
#
_cell.length_a   1.000
_cell.length_b   1.000
_cell.length_c   1.000
_cell.angle_alpha   90.00
_cell.angle_beta   90.00
_cell.angle_gamma   90.00
#
_symmetry.space_group_name_H-M   'P 1'
#
loop_
_entity.id
_entity.type
_entity.pdbx_description
1 polymer ?
#
loop_
_entity_poly.entity_id
_entity_poly.type
_entity_poly.pdbx_seq_one_letter_code
_entity_poly.pdbx_strand_id
1 'polypeptide(L)'
;MRGKIFNVSYFLDTNLFVANFQFNSRDNAKLLKFSRRGDIHLYLTYTNYKEVLKKYRDTIAPTIKNMKTANAEFSKHSGSLLVEEIKKPKDYTEEYKVYLDELINKHNIKIINHTNDFSLKLIDKYFNNEKPFDINKPSF
;
A
#
# COMPACT_ATOMS: atom_id res chain seq x y z
N MET A 1 21.04 -22.91 -23.07
CA MET A 1 19.64 -23.31 -23.19
C MET A 1 18.88 -22.83 -21.96
N ARG A 2 17.83 -22.10 -22.18
CA ARG A 2 16.98 -21.69 -21.08
C ARG A 2 16.34 -22.92 -20.44
N GLY A 3 16.45 -23.05 -19.13
CA GLY A 3 15.71 -24.03 -18.39
C GLY A 3 14.20 -23.86 -18.56
N LYS A 4 13.44 -24.76 -18.02
CA LYS A 4 11.98 -24.74 -18.10
C LYS A 4 11.44 -23.40 -17.64
N ILE A 5 10.53 -22.79 -18.45
CA ILE A 5 9.75 -21.65 -18.04
C ILE A 5 8.77 -22.13 -16.98
N PHE A 6 8.95 -21.66 -15.74
CA PHE A 6 8.01 -21.98 -14.67
C PHE A 6 6.81 -21.07 -14.76
N ASN A 7 5.65 -21.59 -15.14
CA ASN A 7 4.37 -20.88 -15.08
C ASN A 7 3.87 -20.87 -13.63
N VAL A 8 4.62 -20.25 -12.74
CA VAL A 8 4.23 -20.13 -11.34
C VAL A 8 3.54 -18.80 -11.14
N SER A 9 2.35 -18.86 -10.57
CA SER A 9 1.54 -17.69 -10.26
C SER A 9 1.46 -17.52 -8.75
N TYR A 10 1.70 -16.29 -8.30
CA TYR A 10 1.60 -15.93 -6.88
C TYR A 10 0.58 -14.82 -6.72
N PHE A 11 -0.30 -14.97 -5.73
CA PHE A 11 -1.20 -13.92 -5.30
C PHE A 11 -0.56 -13.19 -4.13
N LEU A 12 -0.34 -11.89 -4.29
CA LEU A 12 0.24 -11.07 -3.24
C LEU A 12 -0.80 -10.78 -2.17
N ASP A 13 -0.44 -11.09 -0.92
CA ASP A 13 -1.29 -10.80 0.23
C ASP A 13 -1.02 -9.39 0.75
N THR A 14 -2.05 -8.76 1.27
CA THR A 14 -1.97 -7.45 1.94
C THR A 14 -0.87 -7.43 3.00
N ASN A 15 -0.69 -8.52 3.75
CA ASN A 15 0.30 -8.59 4.82
C ASN A 15 1.74 -8.40 4.34
N LEU A 16 2.06 -8.78 3.11
CA LEU A 16 3.38 -8.55 2.53
C LEU A 16 3.68 -7.05 2.41
N PHE A 17 2.67 -6.27 2.05
CA PHE A 17 2.81 -4.81 1.96
C PHE A 17 2.81 -4.14 3.32
N VAL A 18 2.00 -4.62 4.25
CA VAL A 18 1.95 -4.05 5.61
C VAL A 18 3.29 -4.22 6.32
N ALA A 19 3.97 -5.34 6.10
CA ALA A 19 5.30 -5.59 6.63
C ALA A 19 6.37 -4.70 5.98
N ASN A 20 6.17 -4.34 4.71
CA ASN A 20 7.09 -3.50 3.95
C ASN A 20 6.31 -2.77 2.85
N PHE A 21 5.77 -1.60 3.16
CA PHE A 21 4.93 -0.85 2.22
C PHE A 21 5.66 -0.47 0.93
N GLN A 22 6.97 -0.23 0.98
CA GLN A 22 7.76 0.06 -0.22
C GLN A 22 8.02 -1.18 -1.07
N PHE A 23 7.76 -2.37 -0.54
CA PHE A 23 7.96 -3.66 -1.20
C PHE A 23 9.38 -3.82 -1.73
N ASN A 24 10.33 -3.33 -0.96
CA ASN A 24 11.75 -3.28 -1.36
C ASN A 24 12.65 -4.11 -0.45
N SER A 25 12.11 -4.98 0.40
CA SER A 25 12.90 -5.95 1.15
C SER A 25 13.65 -6.87 0.18
N ARG A 26 14.68 -7.54 0.67
CA ARG A 26 15.48 -8.43 -0.16
C ARG A 26 14.64 -9.46 -0.92
N ASP A 27 13.73 -10.12 -0.22
CA ASP A 27 12.89 -11.15 -0.83
C ASP A 27 11.82 -10.57 -1.75
N ASN A 28 11.21 -9.45 -1.36
CA ASN A 28 10.24 -8.77 -2.20
C ASN A 28 10.88 -8.23 -3.49
N ALA A 29 12.09 -7.69 -3.41
CA ALA A 29 12.82 -7.21 -4.57
C ALA A 29 13.11 -8.35 -5.55
N LYS A 30 13.41 -9.56 -5.06
CA LYS A 30 13.60 -10.75 -5.89
C LYS A 30 12.31 -11.14 -6.61
N LEU A 31 11.18 -11.15 -5.91
CA LEU A 31 9.88 -11.44 -6.52
C LEU A 31 9.58 -10.46 -7.64
N LEU A 32 9.79 -9.18 -7.41
CA LEU A 32 9.56 -8.15 -8.43
C LEU A 32 10.47 -8.35 -9.64
N LYS A 33 11.73 -8.68 -9.42
CA LYS A 33 12.67 -8.94 -10.50
C LYS A 33 12.23 -10.11 -11.37
N PHE A 34 11.86 -11.23 -10.76
CA PHE A 34 11.39 -12.40 -11.50
C PHE A 34 10.09 -12.11 -12.24
N SER A 35 9.17 -11.36 -11.65
CA SER A 35 7.93 -10.95 -12.32
C SER A 35 8.21 -10.07 -13.54
N ARG A 36 9.11 -9.09 -13.40
CA ARG A 36 9.48 -8.20 -14.50
C ARG A 36 10.11 -8.96 -15.66
N ARG A 37 10.89 -10.00 -15.36
CA ARG A 37 11.54 -10.86 -16.37
C ARG A 37 10.57 -11.86 -17.02
N GLY A 38 9.36 -12.00 -16.47
CA GLY A 38 8.39 -12.98 -16.96
C GLY A 38 8.63 -14.41 -16.46
N ASP A 39 9.53 -14.61 -15.51
CA ASP A 39 9.81 -15.92 -14.93
C ASP A 39 8.67 -16.43 -14.03
N ILE A 40 7.96 -15.50 -13.42
CA ILE A 40 6.77 -15.77 -12.58
C ILE A 40 5.68 -14.76 -12.90
N HIS A 41 4.45 -15.06 -12.47
CA HIS A 41 3.32 -14.16 -12.62
C HIS A 41 2.83 -13.73 -11.24
N LEU A 42 2.78 -12.43 -11.00
CA LEU A 42 2.27 -11.86 -9.76
C LEU A 42 0.88 -11.27 -9.99
N TYR A 43 -0.02 -11.57 -9.08
CA TYR A 43 -1.40 -11.10 -9.08
C TYR A 43 -1.71 -10.41 -7.76
N LEU A 44 -2.47 -9.34 -7.85
CA LEU A 44 -3.00 -8.62 -6.69
C LEU A 44 -4.49 -8.41 -6.94
N THR A 45 -5.34 -8.87 -6.03
CA THR A 45 -6.78 -8.63 -6.19
C THR A 45 -7.07 -7.15 -5.95
N TYR A 46 -8.13 -6.65 -6.61
CA TYR A 46 -8.58 -5.27 -6.38
C TYR A 46 -8.87 -5.03 -4.90
N THR A 47 -9.47 -6.00 -4.22
CA THR A 47 -9.74 -5.92 -2.78
C THR A 47 -8.46 -5.72 -1.99
N ASN A 48 -7.43 -6.53 -2.25
CA ASN A 48 -6.14 -6.40 -1.56
C ASN A 48 -5.44 -5.08 -1.90
N TYR A 49 -5.53 -4.64 -3.15
CA TYR A 49 -5.00 -3.35 -3.56
C TYR A 49 -5.60 -2.20 -2.73
N LYS A 50 -6.92 -2.17 -2.61
CA LYS A 50 -7.62 -1.16 -1.80
C LYS A 50 -7.28 -1.30 -0.32
N GLU A 51 -7.13 -2.51 0.16
CA GLU A 51 -6.77 -2.78 1.55
C GLU A 51 -5.36 -2.27 1.87
N VAL A 52 -4.40 -2.46 0.98
CA VAL A 52 -3.04 -1.93 1.14
C VAL A 52 -3.08 -0.41 1.30
N LEU A 53 -3.82 0.28 0.44
CA LEU A 53 -3.96 1.74 0.51
C LEU A 53 -4.60 2.18 1.82
N LYS A 54 -5.63 1.47 2.27
CA LYS A 54 -6.29 1.75 3.54
C LYS A 54 -5.34 1.55 4.72
N LYS A 55 -4.60 0.43 4.74
CA LYS A 55 -3.63 0.13 5.80
C LYS A 55 -2.52 1.18 5.86
N TYR A 56 -2.03 1.61 4.70
CA TYR A 56 -1.05 2.69 4.65
C TYR A 56 -1.62 3.97 5.27
N ARG A 57 -2.81 4.38 4.85
CA ARG A 57 -3.47 5.57 5.38
C ARG A 57 -3.65 5.50 6.90
N ASP A 58 -4.09 4.34 7.39
CA ASP A 58 -4.33 4.14 8.83
C ASP A 58 -3.02 4.13 9.64
N THR A 59 -1.93 3.76 9.02
CA THR A 59 -0.60 3.72 9.65
C THR A 59 0.09 5.09 9.63
N ILE A 60 -0.05 5.83 8.53
CA ILE A 60 0.71 7.08 8.35
C ILE A 60 0.24 8.20 9.27
N ALA A 61 -1.04 8.26 9.58
CA ALA A 61 -1.59 9.33 10.41
C ALA A 61 -0.99 9.37 11.83
N PRO A 62 -0.94 8.24 12.57
CA PRO A 62 -0.25 8.21 13.86
C PRO A 62 1.24 8.51 13.76
N THR A 63 1.89 8.03 12.71
CA THR A 63 3.31 8.27 12.45
C THR A 63 3.60 9.74 12.29
N ILE A 64 2.78 10.46 11.53
CA ILE A 64 2.91 11.91 11.36
C ILE A 64 2.74 12.64 12.69
N LYS A 65 1.78 12.22 13.49
CA LYS A 65 1.57 12.79 14.82
C LYS A 65 2.83 12.62 15.69
N ASN A 66 3.44 11.44 15.66
CA ASN A 66 4.68 11.17 16.39
C ASN A 66 5.84 12.02 15.88
N MET A 67 5.95 12.23 14.58
CA MET A 67 6.96 13.09 13.96
C MET A 67 6.82 14.54 14.44
N LYS A 68 5.59 15.05 14.48
CA LYS A 68 5.32 16.41 14.97
C LYS A 68 5.71 16.58 16.43
N THR A 69 5.39 15.58 17.26
CA THR A 69 5.77 15.57 18.66
C THR A 69 7.29 15.55 18.81
N ALA A 70 7.98 14.69 18.06
CA ALA A 70 9.44 14.59 18.10
C ALA A 70 10.10 15.90 17.63
N ASN A 71 9.57 16.54 16.58
CA ASN A 71 10.05 17.84 16.13
C ASN A 71 9.95 18.91 17.22
N ALA A 72 8.80 18.96 17.91
CA ALA A 72 8.59 19.93 18.99
C ALA A 72 9.59 19.71 20.13
N GLU A 73 9.79 18.46 20.53
CA GLU A 73 10.77 18.13 21.60
C GLU A 73 12.19 18.44 21.19
N PHE A 74 12.59 18.02 19.99
CA PHE A 74 13.94 18.26 19.49
C PHE A 74 14.23 19.76 19.34
N SER A 75 13.27 20.54 18.84
CA SER A 75 13.40 21.98 18.68
C SER A 75 13.62 22.71 20.00
N LYS A 76 13.01 22.24 21.09
CA LYS A 76 13.24 22.80 22.44
C LYS A 76 14.70 22.66 22.89
N HIS A 77 15.36 21.59 22.48
CA HIS A 77 16.74 21.32 22.92
C HIS A 77 17.80 21.86 21.95
N SER A 78 17.54 21.77 20.64
CA SER A 78 18.51 22.08 19.61
C SER A 78 18.28 23.40 18.88
N GLY A 79 17.06 23.93 18.97
CA GLY A 79 16.67 25.12 18.20
C GLY A 79 16.41 24.83 16.73
N SER A 80 16.41 23.56 16.31
CA SER A 80 16.15 23.17 14.92
C SER A 80 15.16 22.02 14.87
N LEU A 81 14.62 21.73 13.68
CA LEU A 81 13.68 20.63 13.45
C LEU A 81 14.43 19.40 12.99
N LEU A 82 13.93 18.21 13.39
CA LEU A 82 14.40 16.92 12.87
C LEU A 82 13.96 16.75 11.41
N VAL A 83 12.71 17.11 11.13
CA VAL A 83 12.11 17.04 9.82
C VAL A 83 11.60 18.42 9.46
N GLU A 84 12.12 19.00 8.39
CA GLU A 84 11.81 20.39 8.02
C GLU A 84 10.37 20.56 7.53
N GLU A 85 9.88 19.60 6.75
CA GLU A 85 8.54 19.66 6.19
C GLU A 85 7.78 18.39 6.49
N ILE A 86 6.66 18.51 7.20
CA ILE A 86 5.74 17.42 7.45
C ILE A 86 4.44 17.74 6.74
N LYS A 87 4.12 16.95 5.71
CA LYS A 87 2.91 17.09 4.93
C LYS A 87 1.70 16.52 5.68
N LYS A 88 0.52 16.75 5.13
CA LYS A 88 -0.72 16.16 5.65
C LYS A 88 -0.78 14.65 5.34
N PRO A 89 -1.47 13.86 6.18
CA PRO A 89 -1.63 12.42 5.91
C PRO A 89 -2.14 12.11 4.51
N LYS A 90 -3.07 12.92 4.01
CA LYS A 90 -3.63 12.78 2.66
C LYS A 90 -2.56 12.86 1.58
N ASP A 91 -1.62 13.78 1.72
CA ASP A 91 -0.55 13.98 0.72
C ASP A 91 0.36 12.76 0.65
N TYR A 92 0.75 12.21 1.80
CA TYR A 92 1.56 10.99 1.84
C TYR A 92 0.82 9.79 1.27
N THR A 93 -0.47 9.68 1.54
CA THR A 93 -1.29 8.59 1.01
C THR A 93 -1.42 8.66 -0.51
N GLU A 94 -1.59 9.85 -1.06
CA GLU A 94 -1.63 10.06 -2.51
C GLU A 94 -0.28 9.74 -3.16
N GLU A 95 0.82 10.15 -2.54
CA GLU A 95 2.17 9.81 -3.00
C GLU A 95 2.39 8.30 -2.99
N TYR A 96 1.95 7.63 -1.95
CA TYR A 96 2.06 6.18 -1.87
C TYR A 96 1.25 5.47 -2.94
N LYS A 97 0.05 5.96 -3.23
CA LYS A 97 -0.77 5.42 -4.31
C LYS A 97 -0.05 5.50 -5.66
N VAL A 98 0.53 6.63 -5.96
CA VAL A 98 1.33 6.80 -7.19
C VAL A 98 2.50 5.82 -7.21
N TYR A 99 3.22 5.71 -6.11
CA TYR A 99 4.33 4.76 -5.97
C TYR A 99 3.88 3.32 -6.20
N LEU A 100 2.79 2.91 -5.58
CA LEU A 100 2.25 1.55 -5.71
C LEU A 100 1.80 1.27 -7.14
N ASP A 101 1.10 2.21 -7.76
CA ASP A 101 0.65 2.05 -9.14
C ASP A 101 1.83 1.91 -10.12
N GLU A 102 2.88 2.68 -9.91
CA GLU A 102 4.11 2.58 -10.71
C GLU A 102 4.81 1.24 -10.50
N LEU A 103 4.89 0.77 -9.26
CA LEU A 103 5.49 -0.53 -8.93
C LEU A 103 4.72 -1.67 -9.61
N ILE A 104 3.39 -1.62 -9.56
CA ILE A 104 2.51 -2.60 -10.21
C ILE A 104 2.77 -2.63 -11.72
N ASN A 105 2.81 -1.47 -12.35
CA ASN A 105 3.03 -1.37 -13.79
C ASN A 105 4.44 -1.80 -14.19
N LYS A 106 5.44 -1.34 -13.48
CA LYS A 106 6.85 -1.62 -13.79
C LYS A 106 7.18 -3.12 -13.71
N HIS A 107 6.58 -3.81 -12.77
CA HIS A 107 6.90 -5.22 -12.48
C HIS A 107 5.85 -6.20 -13.00
N ASN A 108 4.98 -5.77 -13.90
CA ASN A 108 3.98 -6.62 -14.55
C ASN A 108 3.05 -7.35 -13.58
N ILE A 109 2.74 -6.71 -12.45
CA ILE A 109 1.75 -7.24 -11.51
C ILE A 109 0.36 -7.03 -12.12
N LYS A 110 -0.46 -8.06 -12.12
CA LYS A 110 -1.82 -8.00 -12.68
C LYS A 110 -2.84 -7.79 -11.58
N ILE A 111 -3.69 -6.79 -11.75
CA ILE A 111 -4.82 -6.57 -10.85
C ILE A 111 -5.98 -7.43 -11.31
N ILE A 112 -6.49 -8.26 -10.40
CA ILE A 112 -7.68 -9.07 -10.63
C ILE A 112 -8.88 -8.28 -10.15
N ASN A 113 -9.71 -7.87 -11.10
CA ASN A 113 -10.92 -7.09 -10.82
C ASN A 113 -12.14 -8.01 -10.63
N HIS A 114 -13.09 -7.52 -9.84
CA HIS A 114 -14.40 -8.15 -9.76
C HIS A 114 -15.18 -7.86 -11.04
N THR A 115 -15.99 -8.83 -11.47
CA THR A 115 -16.82 -8.68 -12.65
C THR A 115 -18.16 -8.01 -12.34
N ASN A 116 -18.50 -7.85 -11.07
CA ASN A 116 -19.76 -7.29 -10.62
C ASN A 116 -19.58 -5.87 -10.10
N ASP A 117 -20.17 -4.89 -10.77
CA ASP A 117 -20.10 -3.47 -10.40
C ASP A 117 -20.59 -3.20 -8.99
N PHE A 118 -21.63 -3.91 -8.54
CA PHE A 118 -22.15 -3.76 -7.19
C PHE A 118 -21.09 -4.14 -6.15
N SER A 119 -20.39 -5.25 -6.39
CA SER A 119 -19.30 -5.69 -5.50
C SER A 119 -18.17 -4.68 -5.44
N LEU A 120 -17.79 -4.08 -6.58
CA LEU A 120 -16.77 -3.04 -6.63
C LEU A 120 -17.18 -1.81 -5.84
N LYS A 121 -18.41 -1.34 -6.01
CA LYS A 121 -18.93 -0.20 -5.25
C LYS A 121 -18.97 -0.46 -3.76
N LEU A 122 -19.35 -1.68 -3.36
CA LEU A 122 -19.40 -2.06 -1.96
C LEU A 122 -18.00 -2.10 -1.33
N ILE A 123 -17.02 -2.63 -2.06
CA ILE A 123 -15.63 -2.68 -1.64
C ILE A 123 -15.08 -1.27 -1.46
N ASP A 124 -15.34 -0.38 -2.40
CA ASP A 124 -14.88 1.01 -2.32
C ASP A 124 -15.48 1.72 -1.10
N LYS A 125 -16.76 1.51 -0.82
CA LYS A 125 -17.41 2.06 0.37
C LYS A 125 -16.79 1.55 1.65
N TYR A 126 -16.49 0.27 1.73
CA TYR A 126 -15.82 -0.32 2.88
C TYR A 126 -14.47 0.33 3.14
N PHE A 127 -13.62 0.44 2.12
CA PHE A 127 -12.27 0.99 2.28
C PHE A 127 -12.27 2.51 2.49
N ASN A 128 -13.33 3.20 2.10
CA ASN A 128 -13.50 4.63 2.37
C ASN A 128 -14.26 4.90 3.66
N ASN A 129 -14.59 3.88 4.44
CA ASN A 129 -15.38 3.98 5.67
C ASN A 129 -16.73 4.66 5.45
N GLU A 130 -17.32 4.47 4.28
CA GLU A 130 -18.65 4.98 3.95
C GLU A 130 -19.73 4.01 4.42
N LYS A 131 -20.97 4.51 4.51
CA LYS A 131 -22.11 3.63 4.85
C LYS A 131 -22.24 2.50 3.84
N PRO A 132 -22.52 1.28 4.28
CA PRO A 132 -22.83 0.84 5.65
C PRO A 132 -21.61 0.52 6.51
N PHE A 133 -20.40 0.78 6.07
CA PHE A 133 -19.15 0.37 6.71
C PHE A 133 -18.46 1.49 7.50
N ASP A 134 -19.20 2.48 7.96
CA ASP A 134 -18.63 3.55 8.80
C ASP A 134 -18.23 2.98 10.15
N ILE A 135 -16.93 2.94 10.45
CA ILE A 135 -16.39 2.39 11.70
C ILE A 135 -16.73 3.24 12.93
N ASN A 136 -17.07 4.51 12.72
CA ASN A 136 -17.43 5.42 13.81
C ASN A 136 -18.91 5.34 14.21
N LYS A 137 -19.69 4.60 13.45
CA LYS A 137 -21.12 4.40 13.69
C LYS A 137 -21.42 2.91 13.62
N PRO A 138 -21.92 2.30 14.70
CA PRO A 138 -22.35 0.91 14.63
C PRO A 138 -23.39 0.74 13.55
N SER A 139 -23.20 -0.25 12.66
CA SER A 139 -24.11 -0.49 11.55
C SER A 139 -25.45 -1.08 12.00
N PHE A 140 -25.51 -1.59 13.19
CA PHE A 140 -26.67 -2.30 13.72
C PHE A 140 -26.85 -2.02 15.21
#